data_a04c64617db9efb3d7270057f6fca868
#
_entry.id   a04c64617db9efb3d7270057f6fca868
#
_cell.length_a   1.000
_cell.length_b   1.000
_cell.length_c   1.000
_cell.angle_alpha   90.00
_cell.angle_beta   90.00
_cell.angle_gamma   90.00
#
_symmetry.space_group_name_H-M   'P 1'
#
loop_
_entity.id
_entity.type
_entity.pdbx_description
1 polymer ?
#
loop_
_entity_poly.entity_id
_entity_poly.type
_entity_poly.pdbx_seq_one_letter_code
_entity_poly.pdbx_strand_id
1 'polypeptide(L)'
;DSQYIYSHLDWEYIPAKVIGLTTHKQHNYLTINKGSYDGITEDMGVVNQDGVVGIVSAVSERYALVVPLIHTEMNLSCRIQTNNYIGRTHWLGLNSSQLQLEDISRHVTVNKGDTIITSGLTPVFPSGILVGVVEQANLTNSDNYHHITLQIAADYRKLSYVQVIHNRATHNIEYHTNQSLWSGLEK
;
A
#
# COMPACT_ATOMS: atom_id res chain seq x y z
N ASP A 1 16.31 22.34 -3.09
CA ASP A 1 14.99 21.68 -3.13
C ASP A 1 15.06 20.43 -3.98
N SER A 2 15.67 19.38 -3.40
CA SER A 2 15.72 18.06 -4.05
C SER A 2 14.47 17.30 -3.67
N GLN A 3 13.35 17.55 -4.34
CA GLN A 3 12.30 16.57 -4.42
C GLN A 3 12.85 15.39 -5.21
N TYR A 4 13.21 14.32 -4.51
CA TYR A 4 13.46 13.03 -5.14
C TYR A 4 12.15 12.55 -5.75
N ILE A 5 11.96 12.92 -7.00
CA ILE A 5 10.94 12.30 -7.85
C ILE A 5 11.50 10.92 -8.14
N TYR A 6 11.04 9.91 -7.38
CA TYR A 6 11.26 8.51 -7.77
C TYR A 6 10.62 8.34 -9.14
N SER A 7 11.44 8.27 -10.18
CA SER A 7 10.94 8.06 -11.52
C SER A 7 10.33 6.66 -11.61
N HIS A 8 9.31 6.49 -12.43
CA HIS A 8 8.73 5.16 -12.69
C HIS A 8 9.76 4.14 -13.23
N LEU A 9 10.91 4.61 -13.66
CA LEU A 9 12.02 3.81 -14.19
C LEU A 9 12.78 3.02 -13.12
N ASP A 10 12.62 3.37 -11.83
CA ASP A 10 13.30 2.70 -10.72
C ASP A 10 12.49 1.56 -10.11
N TRP A 11 11.30 1.29 -10.60
CA TRP A 11 10.40 0.26 -10.09
C TRP A 11 10.43 -0.98 -10.97
N GLU A 12 10.60 -2.14 -10.33
CA GLU A 12 10.47 -3.46 -10.94
C GLU A 12 9.12 -4.08 -10.61
N TYR A 13 8.61 -4.89 -11.54
CA TYR A 13 7.32 -5.55 -11.45
C TYR A 13 7.51 -7.05 -11.65
N ILE A 14 7.11 -7.85 -10.66
CA ILE A 14 7.18 -9.30 -10.70
C ILE A 14 5.75 -9.84 -10.78
N PRO A 15 5.32 -10.39 -11.93
CA PRO A 15 3.97 -10.94 -12.05
C PRO A 15 3.81 -12.20 -11.21
N ALA A 16 2.67 -12.35 -10.56
CA ALA A 16 2.33 -13.50 -9.75
C ALA A 16 0.83 -13.84 -9.86
N LYS A 17 0.52 -15.09 -9.56
CA LYS A 17 -0.85 -15.59 -9.49
C LYS A 17 -1.28 -15.73 -8.04
N VAL A 18 -2.49 -15.30 -7.75
CA VAL A 18 -3.14 -15.53 -6.46
C VAL A 18 -3.60 -16.99 -6.37
N ILE A 19 -3.15 -17.70 -5.34
CA ILE A 19 -3.48 -19.11 -5.11
C ILE A 19 -4.28 -19.33 -3.83
N GLY A 20 -4.46 -18.31 -3.01
CA GLY A 20 -5.28 -18.34 -1.81
C GLY A 20 -5.64 -16.93 -1.37
N LEU A 21 -6.86 -16.76 -0.87
CA LEU A 21 -7.35 -15.47 -0.37
C LEU A 21 -8.48 -15.69 0.63
N THR A 22 -8.43 -14.97 1.75
CA THR A 22 -9.58 -14.81 2.65
C THR A 22 -10.08 -13.37 2.61
N THR A 23 -11.39 -13.18 2.77
CA THR A 23 -12.04 -11.85 2.72
C THR A 23 -13.01 -11.60 3.89
N HIS A 24 -13.23 -12.60 4.72
CA HIS A 24 -14.28 -12.61 5.77
C HIS A 24 -13.73 -12.74 7.19
N LYS A 25 -12.40 -12.66 7.34
CA LYS A 25 -11.71 -12.69 8.64
C LYS A 25 -11.30 -11.28 9.05
N GLN A 26 -10.97 -11.09 10.33
CA GLN A 26 -10.36 -9.85 10.83
C GLN A 26 -8.94 -9.68 10.28
N HIS A 27 -8.19 -10.79 10.22
CA HIS A 27 -6.85 -10.87 9.64
C HIS A 27 -6.93 -11.72 8.37
N ASN A 28 -7.22 -11.06 7.25
CA ASN A 28 -7.20 -11.69 5.94
C ASN A 28 -5.78 -11.80 5.41
N TYR A 29 -5.53 -12.82 4.60
CA TYR A 29 -4.27 -13.04 3.92
C TYR A 29 -4.51 -13.47 2.48
N LEU A 30 -3.55 -13.12 1.64
CA LEU A 30 -3.47 -13.50 0.23
C LEU A 30 -2.16 -14.25 0.03
N THR A 31 -2.20 -15.40 -0.66
CA THR A 31 -1.01 -16.17 -1.03
C THR A 31 -0.78 -16.09 -2.51
N ILE A 32 0.45 -15.85 -2.91
CA ILE A 32 0.89 -15.80 -4.31
C ILE A 32 1.91 -16.89 -4.62
N ASN A 33 1.97 -17.32 -5.88
CA ASN A 33 2.83 -18.40 -6.38
C ASN A 33 4.25 -17.98 -6.74
N LYS A 34 4.76 -16.95 -6.09
CA LYS A 34 6.13 -16.43 -6.24
C LYS A 34 6.74 -16.22 -4.87
N GLY A 35 8.04 -16.44 -4.75
CA GLY A 35 8.76 -16.34 -3.50
C GLY A 35 10.17 -15.79 -3.65
N SER A 36 11.07 -16.15 -2.72
CA SER A 36 12.45 -15.63 -2.73
C SER A 36 13.23 -16.04 -3.98
N TYR A 37 12.94 -17.19 -4.59
CA TYR A 37 13.57 -17.58 -5.86
C TYR A 37 13.20 -16.65 -7.02
N ASP A 38 12.09 -15.93 -6.93
CA ASP A 38 11.64 -14.96 -7.92
C ASP A 38 12.05 -13.52 -7.57
N GLY A 39 12.83 -13.33 -6.50
CA GLY A 39 13.28 -12.02 -6.05
C GLY A 39 12.31 -11.29 -5.13
N ILE A 40 11.31 -11.98 -4.57
CA ILE A 40 10.36 -11.38 -3.62
C ILE A 40 10.95 -11.35 -2.22
N THR A 41 10.80 -10.23 -1.54
CA THR A 41 11.16 -10.01 -0.14
C THR A 41 10.00 -9.38 0.63
N GLU A 42 10.07 -9.44 1.95
CA GLU A 42 9.12 -8.75 2.83
C GLU A 42 9.08 -7.25 2.53
N ASP A 43 7.96 -6.62 2.84
CA ASP A 43 7.68 -5.19 2.64
C ASP A 43 7.58 -4.72 1.18
N MET A 44 7.65 -5.60 0.20
CA MET A 44 7.33 -5.26 -1.18
C MET A 44 5.84 -5.00 -1.36
N GLY A 45 5.49 -3.99 -2.16
CA GLY A 45 4.10 -3.66 -2.49
C GLY A 45 3.50 -4.66 -3.48
N VAL A 46 2.20 -4.84 -3.40
CA VAL A 46 1.43 -5.69 -4.31
C VAL A 46 0.30 -4.87 -4.92
N VAL A 47 0.23 -4.87 -6.24
CA VAL A 47 -0.76 -4.13 -7.03
C VAL A 47 -1.41 -5.04 -8.07
N ASN A 48 -2.52 -4.61 -8.62
CA ASN A 48 -3.10 -5.13 -9.84
C ASN A 48 -3.48 -3.98 -10.79
N GLN A 49 -4.18 -4.28 -11.87
CA GLN A 49 -4.65 -3.27 -12.83
C GLN A 49 -5.58 -2.20 -12.22
N ASP A 50 -6.26 -2.51 -11.12
CA ASP A 50 -7.22 -1.62 -10.49
C ASP A 50 -6.58 -0.72 -9.41
N GLY A 51 -5.45 -1.14 -8.83
CA GLY A 51 -4.76 -0.36 -7.81
C GLY A 51 -4.00 -1.21 -6.77
N VAL A 52 -3.85 -0.67 -5.58
CA VAL A 52 -3.16 -1.32 -4.47
C VAL A 52 -3.94 -2.53 -3.98
N VAL A 53 -3.25 -3.65 -3.83
CA VAL A 53 -3.79 -4.90 -3.26
C VAL A 53 -3.33 -5.11 -1.82
N GLY A 54 -2.05 -4.95 -1.53
CA GLY A 54 -1.49 -5.19 -0.20
C GLY A 54 0.03 -5.08 -0.14
N ILE A 55 0.61 -5.68 0.91
CA ILE A 55 2.06 -5.66 1.16
C ILE A 55 2.51 -7.08 1.54
N VAL A 56 3.66 -7.52 1.01
CA VAL A 56 4.27 -8.82 1.33
C VAL A 56 4.68 -8.85 2.80
N SER A 57 4.23 -9.86 3.55
CA SER A 57 4.51 -10.02 4.99
C SER A 57 5.41 -11.18 5.33
N ALA A 58 5.40 -12.24 4.52
CA ALA A 58 6.26 -13.40 4.70
C ALA A 58 6.59 -14.05 3.36
N VAL A 59 7.78 -14.63 3.26
CA VAL A 59 8.28 -15.20 2.01
C VAL A 59 8.90 -16.57 2.28
N SER A 60 8.54 -17.55 1.45
CA SER A 60 9.24 -18.82 1.31
C SER A 60 9.91 -18.90 -0.06
N GLU A 61 10.57 -20.00 -0.37
CA GLU A 61 11.30 -20.16 -1.64
C GLU A 61 10.40 -19.93 -2.87
N ARG A 62 9.16 -20.43 -2.85
CA ARG A 62 8.25 -20.47 -4.00
C ARG A 62 6.94 -19.70 -3.80
N TYR A 63 6.68 -19.24 -2.59
CA TYR A 63 5.41 -18.59 -2.22
C TYR A 63 5.66 -17.36 -1.36
N ALA A 64 4.73 -16.42 -1.38
CA ALA A 64 4.71 -15.30 -0.47
C ALA A 64 3.31 -15.09 0.10
N LEU A 65 3.29 -14.64 1.34
CA LEU A 65 2.07 -14.22 2.04
C LEU A 65 1.97 -12.71 1.95
N VAL A 66 0.81 -12.22 1.56
CA VAL A 66 0.50 -10.80 1.40
C VAL A 66 -0.60 -10.41 2.39
N VAL A 67 -0.39 -9.31 3.09
CA VAL A 67 -1.42 -8.67 3.90
C VAL A 67 -2.20 -7.72 3.00
N PRO A 68 -3.48 -7.99 2.70
CA PRO A 68 -4.31 -7.12 1.87
C PRO A 68 -4.76 -5.88 2.65
N LEU A 69 -5.31 -4.88 1.95
CA LEU A 69 -5.91 -3.70 2.59
C LEU A 69 -7.08 -4.05 3.52
N ILE A 70 -7.76 -5.16 3.28
CA ILE A 70 -8.85 -5.71 4.11
C ILE A 70 -8.30 -6.56 5.28
N HIS A 71 -7.44 -5.96 6.08
CA HIS A 71 -6.85 -6.54 7.28
C HIS A 71 -6.85 -5.45 8.37
N THR A 72 -7.37 -5.77 9.58
CA THR A 72 -7.61 -4.76 10.61
C THR A 72 -6.35 -4.09 11.14
N GLU A 73 -5.18 -4.71 10.98
CA GLU A 73 -3.89 -4.14 11.38
C GLU A 73 -3.13 -3.48 10.21
N MET A 74 -3.69 -3.50 8.99
CA MET A 74 -3.08 -2.86 7.84
C MET A 74 -3.38 -1.36 7.83
N ASN A 75 -2.32 -0.56 7.72
CA ASN A 75 -2.39 0.88 7.51
C ASN A 75 -1.54 1.25 6.30
N LEU A 76 -2.12 1.96 5.36
CA LEU A 76 -1.42 2.47 4.18
C LEU A 76 -1.44 3.99 4.19
N SER A 77 -0.28 4.61 4.03
CA SER A 77 -0.18 6.05 3.84
C SER A 77 -0.67 6.45 2.47
N CYS A 78 -1.70 7.29 2.43
CA CYS A 78 -2.38 7.74 1.23
C CYS A 78 -2.46 9.26 1.18
N ARG A 79 -2.83 9.80 0.03
CA ARG A 79 -3.18 11.20 -0.12
C ARG A 79 -4.42 11.38 -0.97
N ILE A 80 -5.14 12.46 -0.73
CA ILE A 80 -6.21 12.93 -1.59
C ILE A 80 -5.54 13.54 -2.83
N GLN A 81 -5.88 13.06 -4.01
CA GLN A 81 -5.21 13.47 -5.25
C GLN A 81 -5.33 14.96 -5.54
N THR A 82 -6.49 15.57 -5.23
CA THR A 82 -6.78 16.96 -5.59
C THR A 82 -6.05 18.00 -4.74
N ASN A 83 -5.79 17.71 -3.47
CA ASN A 83 -5.21 18.68 -2.52
C ASN A 83 -3.96 18.20 -1.78
N ASN A 84 -3.52 16.95 -2.04
CA ASN A 84 -2.33 16.31 -1.47
C ASN A 84 -2.32 16.13 0.06
N TYR A 85 -3.43 16.29 0.74
CA TYR A 85 -3.49 15.98 2.18
C TYR A 85 -3.33 14.49 2.43
N ILE A 86 -2.52 14.17 3.45
CA ILE A 86 -2.12 12.80 3.80
C ILE A 86 -3.06 12.24 4.85
N GLY A 87 -3.46 10.99 4.65
CA GLY A 87 -4.20 10.18 5.60
C GLY A 87 -3.71 8.74 5.60
N ARG A 88 -4.36 7.91 6.39
CA ARG A 88 -4.07 6.47 6.51
C ARG A 88 -5.34 5.66 6.29
N THR A 89 -5.19 4.54 5.59
CA THR A 89 -6.30 3.58 5.49
C THR A 89 -6.45 2.78 6.78
N HIS A 90 -7.69 2.41 7.07
CA HIS A 90 -8.02 1.48 8.14
C HIS A 90 -9.24 0.65 7.73
N TRP A 91 -9.14 -0.67 7.86
CA TRP A 91 -10.26 -1.56 7.61
C TRP A 91 -10.96 -1.92 8.93
N LEU A 92 -12.29 -1.74 8.96
CA LEU A 92 -13.08 -2.00 10.17
C LEU A 92 -13.43 -3.50 10.38
N GLY A 93 -13.05 -4.37 9.45
CA GLY A 93 -13.35 -5.80 9.56
C GLY A 93 -14.78 -6.19 9.16
N LEU A 94 -15.51 -5.32 8.46
CA LEU A 94 -16.92 -5.52 8.14
C LEU A 94 -17.17 -5.80 6.65
N ASN A 95 -16.75 -4.91 5.78
CA ASN A 95 -17.04 -4.96 4.35
C ASN A 95 -15.75 -5.00 3.53
N SER A 96 -15.55 -6.06 2.74
CA SER A 96 -14.34 -6.25 1.94
C SER A 96 -14.20 -5.29 0.74
N SER A 97 -15.15 -4.41 0.52
CA SER A 97 -15.09 -3.38 -0.53
C SER A 97 -14.91 -1.96 0.00
N GLN A 98 -14.85 -1.77 1.32
CA GLN A 98 -14.77 -0.45 1.96
C GLN A 98 -13.57 -0.34 2.89
N LEU A 99 -12.95 0.85 2.91
CA LEU A 99 -11.94 1.26 3.90
C LEU A 99 -12.37 2.56 4.55
N GLN A 100 -11.83 2.83 5.75
CA GLN A 100 -11.82 4.18 6.31
C GLN A 100 -10.54 4.90 5.88
N LEU A 101 -10.63 6.20 5.65
CA LEU A 101 -9.48 7.09 5.54
C LEU A 101 -9.45 7.98 6.79
N GLU A 102 -8.40 7.84 7.58
CA GLU A 102 -8.23 8.51 8.87
C GLU A 102 -7.22 9.66 8.77
N ASP A 103 -7.17 10.47 9.82
CA ASP A 103 -6.23 11.59 10.02
C ASP A 103 -6.40 12.77 9.06
N ILE A 104 -7.54 12.91 8.41
CA ILE A 104 -7.86 14.09 7.59
C ILE A 104 -8.54 15.13 8.46
N SER A 105 -7.84 16.25 8.72
CA SER A 105 -8.33 17.37 9.53
C SER A 105 -9.65 17.92 9.03
N ARG A 106 -10.51 18.36 9.96
CA ARG A 106 -11.79 19.01 9.65
C ARG A 106 -11.69 20.20 8.68
N HIS A 107 -10.54 20.86 8.65
CA HIS A 107 -10.33 22.05 7.79
C HIS A 107 -10.04 21.69 6.33
N VAL A 108 -9.80 20.44 6.02
CA VAL A 108 -9.57 19.94 4.66
C VAL A 108 -10.90 19.76 3.95
N THR A 109 -10.97 20.19 2.70
CA THR A 109 -12.14 19.92 1.85
C THR A 109 -12.06 18.50 1.30
N VAL A 110 -13.09 17.69 1.58
CA VAL A 110 -13.24 16.32 1.08
C VAL A 110 -14.60 16.17 0.45
N ASN A 111 -14.62 15.69 -0.79
CA ASN A 111 -15.86 15.51 -1.55
C ASN A 111 -16.06 14.02 -1.90
N LYS A 112 -17.32 13.59 -1.98
CA LYS A 112 -17.67 12.32 -2.59
C LYS A 112 -17.12 12.28 -4.03
N GLY A 113 -16.46 11.17 -4.39
CA GLY A 113 -15.81 11.00 -5.69
C GLY A 113 -14.33 11.41 -5.72
N ASP A 114 -13.80 12.00 -4.66
CA ASP A 114 -12.36 12.31 -4.57
C ASP A 114 -11.53 11.02 -4.67
N THR A 115 -10.48 11.07 -5.47
CA THR A 115 -9.57 9.94 -5.68
C THR A 115 -8.51 9.90 -4.60
N ILE A 116 -8.29 8.71 -4.04
CA ILE A 116 -7.27 8.44 -3.02
C ILE A 116 -6.17 7.58 -3.65
N ILE A 117 -4.95 8.05 -3.54
CA ILE A 117 -3.76 7.44 -4.14
C ILE A 117 -2.67 7.23 -3.08
N THR A 118 -1.71 6.38 -3.39
CA THR A 118 -0.51 6.20 -2.55
C THR A 118 0.25 7.51 -2.40
N SER A 119 0.73 7.78 -1.19
CA SER A 119 1.43 9.02 -0.87
C SER A 119 2.84 9.11 -1.45
N GLY A 120 3.52 7.97 -1.62
CA GLY A 120 4.94 7.90 -1.98
C GLY A 120 5.89 8.25 -0.83
N LEU A 121 5.39 8.41 0.40
CA LEU A 121 6.21 8.73 1.59
C LEU A 121 6.97 7.51 2.14
N THR A 122 6.58 6.32 1.75
CA THR A 122 7.25 5.06 2.11
C THR A 122 7.85 4.42 0.86
N PRO A 123 8.91 3.61 0.98
CA PRO A 123 9.54 2.96 -0.17
C PRO A 123 8.74 1.78 -0.72
N VAL A 124 7.57 1.49 -0.16
CA VAL A 124 6.72 0.35 -0.55
C VAL A 124 6.00 0.56 -1.87
N PHE A 125 5.52 1.77 -2.10
CA PHE A 125 4.80 2.15 -3.32
C PHE A 125 5.30 3.49 -3.87
N PRO A 126 5.38 3.64 -5.21
CA PRO A 126 5.50 4.97 -5.78
C PRO A 126 4.26 5.80 -5.46
N SER A 127 4.37 7.11 -5.51
CA SER A 127 3.23 8.01 -5.41
C SER A 127 2.30 7.82 -6.61
N GLY A 128 1.00 7.86 -6.38
CA GLY A 128 -0.01 7.96 -7.43
C GLY A 128 -0.71 6.65 -7.80
N ILE A 129 -0.44 5.52 -7.13
CA ILE A 129 -1.20 4.29 -7.36
C ILE A 129 -2.57 4.41 -6.69
N LEU A 130 -3.62 4.05 -7.42
CA LEU A 130 -5.00 4.13 -6.94
C LEU A 130 -5.21 3.22 -5.73
N VAL A 131 -5.82 3.76 -4.68
CA VAL A 131 -6.25 3.02 -3.48
C VAL A 131 -7.76 2.87 -3.45
N GLY A 132 -8.47 3.95 -3.73
CA GLY A 132 -9.92 3.97 -3.74
C GLY A 132 -10.49 5.34 -4.08
N VAL A 133 -11.80 5.44 -3.94
CA VAL A 133 -12.57 6.67 -4.19
C VAL A 133 -13.44 6.96 -2.97
N VAL A 134 -13.56 8.23 -2.60
CA VAL A 134 -14.42 8.65 -1.49
C VAL A 134 -15.87 8.35 -1.83
N GLU A 135 -16.46 7.46 -1.07
CA GLU A 135 -17.88 7.11 -1.14
C GLU A 135 -18.72 8.05 -0.28
N GLN A 136 -18.21 8.37 0.91
CA GLN A 136 -18.87 9.22 1.89
C GLN A 136 -17.85 9.94 2.76
N ALA A 137 -18.12 11.21 3.06
CA ALA A 137 -17.33 12.00 4.00
C ALA A 137 -18.30 12.76 4.93
N ASN A 138 -18.17 12.53 6.22
CA ASN A 138 -19.04 13.13 7.25
C ASN A 138 -18.19 13.90 8.26
N LEU A 139 -18.74 14.99 8.75
CA LEU A 139 -18.15 15.85 9.77
C LEU A 139 -19.25 16.40 10.67
N THR A 140 -19.14 16.17 11.98
CA THR A 140 -20.02 16.79 12.97
C THR A 140 -19.36 18.04 13.58
N ASN A 141 -20.14 18.86 14.31
CA ASN A 141 -19.61 20.09 14.91
C ASN A 141 -18.52 19.84 15.95
N SER A 142 -18.48 18.64 16.57
CA SER A 142 -17.51 18.26 17.60
C SER A 142 -16.30 17.51 17.06
N ASP A 143 -16.31 17.10 15.79
CA ASP A 143 -15.24 16.32 15.22
C ASP A 143 -14.02 17.18 14.86
N ASN A 144 -12.83 16.69 15.17
CA ASN A 144 -11.55 17.28 14.74
C ASN A 144 -11.10 16.72 13.37
N TYR A 145 -11.61 15.56 12.99
CA TYR A 145 -11.26 14.84 11.78
C TYR A 145 -12.51 14.42 11.02
N HIS A 146 -12.39 14.31 9.71
CA HIS A 146 -13.43 13.75 8.87
C HIS A 146 -13.61 12.25 9.12
N HIS A 147 -14.85 11.76 9.04
CA HIS A 147 -15.18 10.34 8.93
C HIS A 147 -15.37 10.00 7.46
N ILE A 148 -14.37 9.39 6.85
CA ILE A 148 -14.32 9.15 5.40
C ILE A 148 -14.38 7.65 5.14
N THR A 149 -15.33 7.24 4.31
CA THR A 149 -15.43 5.88 3.79
C THR A 149 -15.03 5.87 2.33
N LEU A 150 -14.12 4.96 1.98
CA LEU A 150 -13.64 4.73 0.62
C LEU A 150 -14.26 3.47 0.04
N GLN A 151 -14.59 3.51 -1.24
CA GLN A 151 -14.72 2.32 -2.07
C GLN A 151 -13.32 1.88 -2.49
N ILE A 152 -12.91 0.65 -2.15
CA ILE A 152 -11.60 0.09 -2.54
C ILE A 152 -11.56 -0.08 -4.06
N ALA A 153 -10.42 0.28 -4.68
CA ALA A 153 -10.25 0.13 -6.12
C ALA A 153 -10.09 -1.34 -6.54
N ALA A 154 -9.27 -2.11 -5.81
CA ALA A 154 -9.09 -3.53 -6.07
C ALA A 154 -10.32 -4.34 -5.64
N ASP A 155 -10.82 -5.20 -6.53
CA ASP A 155 -11.94 -6.12 -6.20
C ASP A 155 -11.38 -7.48 -5.76
N TYR A 156 -11.33 -7.72 -4.47
CA TYR A 156 -10.83 -8.97 -3.88
C TYR A 156 -11.65 -10.20 -4.27
N ARG A 157 -12.90 -10.05 -4.70
CA ARG A 157 -13.74 -11.16 -5.17
C ARG A 157 -13.32 -11.70 -6.54
N LYS A 158 -12.58 -10.90 -7.32
CA LYS A 158 -12.15 -11.22 -8.69
C LYS A 158 -10.64 -11.25 -8.84
N LEU A 159 -9.90 -11.18 -7.72
CA LEU A 159 -8.45 -11.09 -7.74
C LEU A 159 -7.84 -12.42 -8.15
N SER A 160 -7.16 -12.46 -9.30
CA SER A 160 -6.50 -13.64 -9.84
C SER A 160 -5.02 -13.43 -10.11
N TYR A 161 -4.65 -12.30 -10.66
CA TYR A 161 -3.27 -11.93 -10.98
C TYR A 161 -2.90 -10.63 -10.31
N VAL A 162 -1.66 -10.55 -9.86
CA VAL A 162 -1.07 -9.38 -9.22
C VAL A 162 0.33 -9.15 -9.74
N GLN A 163 0.89 -8.00 -9.42
CA GLN A 163 2.30 -7.70 -9.60
C GLN A 163 2.89 -7.29 -8.26
N VAL A 164 4.00 -7.91 -7.89
CA VAL A 164 4.82 -7.46 -6.77
C VAL A 164 5.76 -6.39 -7.28
N ILE A 165 5.81 -5.27 -6.60
CA ILE A 165 6.63 -4.12 -7.01
C ILE A 165 7.67 -3.79 -5.95
N HIS A 166 8.85 -3.40 -6.40
CA HIS A 166 9.88 -2.88 -5.50
C HIS A 166 10.72 -1.80 -6.19
N ASN A 167 11.30 -0.94 -5.37
CA ASN A 167 12.18 0.12 -5.84
C ASN A 167 13.63 -0.38 -5.87
N ARG A 168 14.28 -0.36 -7.03
CA ARG A 168 15.70 -0.72 -7.20
C ARG A 168 16.64 0.20 -6.39
N ALA A 169 16.29 1.47 -6.24
CA ALA A 169 17.12 2.43 -5.54
C ALA A 169 17.24 2.10 -4.03
N THR A 170 16.20 1.53 -3.42
CA THR A 170 16.22 1.16 -2.00
C THR A 170 17.27 0.08 -1.73
N HIS A 171 17.38 -0.91 -2.59
CA HIS A 171 18.38 -1.97 -2.47
C HIS A 171 19.82 -1.42 -2.55
N ASN A 172 20.07 -0.43 -3.40
CA ASN A 172 21.38 0.20 -3.53
C ASN A 172 21.73 1.06 -2.29
N ILE A 173 20.76 1.73 -1.69
CA ILE A 173 20.98 2.56 -0.49
C ILE A 173 21.32 1.68 0.70
N GLU A 174 20.64 0.58 0.93
CA GLU A 174 20.94 -0.35 2.02
C GLU A 174 22.32 -1.00 1.85
N TYR A 175 22.68 -1.37 0.62
CA TYR A 175 24.01 -1.92 0.34
C TYR A 175 25.14 -0.92 0.63
N HIS A 176 24.99 0.34 0.25
CA HIS A 176 25.98 1.37 0.52
C HIS A 176 26.05 1.77 2.00
N THR A 177 24.92 1.80 2.69
CA THR A 177 24.87 2.08 4.13
C THR A 177 25.55 0.97 4.93
N ASN A 178 25.32 -0.29 4.58
CA ASN A 178 25.98 -1.42 5.22
C ASN A 178 27.49 -1.45 4.95
N GLN A 179 27.95 -1.15 3.75
CA GLN A 179 29.38 -1.06 3.46
C GLN A 179 30.09 0.06 4.24
N SER A 180 29.46 1.22 4.40
CA SER A 180 30.06 2.33 5.15
C SER A 180 30.14 2.07 6.65
N LEU A 181 29.25 1.27 7.21
CA LEU A 181 29.28 0.85 8.62
C LEU A 181 30.39 -0.18 8.91
N TRP A 182 30.71 -1.05 7.96
CA TRP A 182 31.78 -2.05 8.12
C TRP A 182 33.18 -1.49 7.89
N SER A 183 33.35 -0.51 7.01
CA SER A 183 34.65 0.13 6.76
C SER A 183 35.16 1.02 7.91
N GLY A 184 34.33 1.33 8.89
CA GLY A 184 34.67 2.09 10.10
C GLY A 184 35.19 1.25 11.29
N LEU A 185 35.13 -0.09 11.20
CA LEU A 185 35.52 -0.98 12.29
C LEU A 185 36.92 -1.62 12.15
N GLU A 186 37.64 -1.33 11.07
CA GLU A 186 39.02 -1.81 10.81
C GLU A 186 40.08 -0.72 11.02
N LYS A 187 39.96 0.08 12.09
CA LYS A 187 41.04 0.98 12.50
C LYS A 187 41.26 0.90 14.01
#